data_cbd94ad73de70512650beefe0c9f2c70
#
_entry.id   cbd94ad73de70512650beefe0c9f2c70
#
_cell.length_a   1.000
_cell.length_b   1.000
_cell.length_c   1.000
_cell.angle_alpha   90.00
_cell.angle_beta   90.00
_cell.angle_gamma   90.00
#
_symmetry.space_group_name_H-M   'P 1'
#
loop_
_entity.id
_entity.type
_entity.pdbx_description
1 polymer ?
#
loop_
_entity_poly.entity_id
_entity_poly.type
_entity_poly.pdbx_seq_one_letter_code
_entity_poly.pdbx_strand_id
1 'polypeptide(L)' 'MLELVEYIAKSLASKPEEVKVTEVEEDGRLILRLEVADEDKGKIIGREGRVAQAMRILLRVAAVKEGTRATLEIV' A
#
# COMPACT_ATOMS: atom_id res chain seq x y z
N MET A 1 10.11 -0.20 -0.49
CA MET A 1 8.74 -0.47 -0.02
C MET A 1 7.68 0.35 -0.75
N LEU A 2 7.94 1.61 -0.97
CA LEU A 2 7.00 2.46 -1.71
C LEU A 2 6.73 1.91 -3.11
N GLU A 3 7.77 1.50 -3.81
CA GLU A 3 7.66 0.97 -5.15
C GLU A 3 6.86 -0.32 -5.21
N LEU A 4 6.93 -1.13 -4.17
CA LEU A 4 6.17 -2.37 -4.10
C LEU A 4 4.67 -2.08 -4.05
N VAL A 5 4.26 -1.16 -3.18
CA VAL A 5 2.86 -0.77 -3.06
C VAL A 5 2.38 -0.13 -4.35
N GLU A 6 3.19 0.75 -4.92
CA GLU A 6 2.84 1.43 -6.16
C GLU A 6 2.65 0.44 -7.30
N TYR A 7 3.55 -0.52 -7.42
CA TYR A 7 3.47 -1.54 -8.46
C TYR A 7 2.18 -2.35 -8.35
N ILE A 8 1.88 -2.84 -7.14
CA ILE A 8 0.69 -3.65 -6.92
C ILE A 8 -0.58 -2.85 -7.20
N ALA A 9 -0.64 -1.62 -6.67
CA ALA A 9 -1.82 -0.78 -6.85
C ALA A 9 -2.06 -0.43 -8.31
N LYS A 10 -1.01 -0.07 -9.03
CA LYS A 10 -1.13 0.26 -10.45
C LYS A 10 -1.51 -0.94 -11.29
N SER A 11 -1.08 -2.13 -10.88
CA SER A 11 -1.41 -3.36 -11.60
C SER A 11 -2.89 -3.71 -11.47
N LEU A 12 -3.52 -3.34 -10.37
CA LEU A 12 -4.91 -3.65 -10.10
C LEU A 12 -5.88 -2.55 -10.51
N ALA A 13 -5.43 -1.31 -10.51
CA ALA A 13 -6.30 -0.17 -10.73
C ALA A 13 -6.74 -0.02 -12.18
N SER A 14 -8.00 0.37 -12.38
CA SER A 14 -8.51 0.73 -13.70
C SER A 14 -7.92 2.06 -14.16
N LYS A 15 -7.61 2.92 -13.17
CA LYS A 15 -7.02 4.23 -13.42
C LYS A 15 -5.67 4.32 -12.74
N PRO A 16 -4.66 3.65 -13.28
CA PRO A 16 -3.34 3.65 -12.66
C PRO A 16 -2.72 5.04 -12.56
N GLU A 17 -3.13 5.96 -13.42
CA GLU A 17 -2.63 7.34 -13.37
C GLU A 17 -3.08 8.09 -12.11
N GLU A 18 -4.10 7.58 -11.41
CA GLU A 18 -4.58 8.19 -10.18
C GLU A 18 -4.02 7.52 -8.93
N VAL A 19 -3.20 6.50 -9.11
CA VAL A 19 -2.52 5.86 -7.98
C VAL A 19 -1.41 6.76 -7.48
N LYS A 20 -1.43 7.04 -6.19
CA LYS A 20 -0.41 7.87 -5.55
C LYS A 20 -0.03 7.26 -4.23
N VAL A 21 1.26 7.09 -4.00
CA VAL A 21 1.77 6.54 -2.74
C VAL A 21 2.68 7.58 -2.10
N THR A 22 2.41 7.87 -0.83
CA THR A 22 3.21 8.82 -0.06
C THR A 22 3.83 8.07 1.12
N GLU A 23 5.08 8.39 1.44
CA GLU A 23 5.78 7.77 2.55
C GLU A 23 6.09 8.82 3.60
N VAL A 24 5.71 8.55 4.83
CA VAL A 24 5.97 9.44 5.97
C VAL A 24 6.62 8.62 7.06
N GLU A 25 7.67 9.15 7.66
CA GLU A 25 8.31 8.51 8.80
C GLU A 25 7.82 9.16 10.08
N GLU A 26 7.41 8.33 11.04
CA GLU A 26 6.84 8.81 12.29
C GLU A 26 7.22 7.85 13.40
N ASP A 27 7.95 8.35 14.39
CA ASP A 27 8.38 7.55 15.55
C ASP A 27 9.12 6.28 15.14
N GLY A 28 10.01 6.36 14.15
CA GLY A 28 10.79 5.22 13.69
C GLY A 28 10.00 4.21 12.87
N ARG A 29 8.81 4.58 12.45
CA ARG A 29 7.94 3.72 11.66
C ARG A 29 7.58 4.44 10.36
N LEU A 30 7.55 3.68 9.27
CA LEU A 30 7.15 4.21 7.97
C LEU A 30 5.65 4.03 7.80
N ILE A 31 4.98 5.09 7.38
CA ILE A 31 3.55 5.03 7.07
C ILE A 31 3.44 5.27 5.57
N LEU A 32 2.95 4.26 4.87
CA LEU A 32 2.73 4.35 3.43
C LEU A 32 1.25 4.63 3.21
N ARG A 33 0.97 5.78 2.61
CA ARG A 33 -0.40 6.22 2.37
C ARG A 33 -0.71 6.04 0.89
N LEU A 34 -1.69 5.21 0.59
CA LEU A 34 -2.08 4.88 -0.76
C LEU A 34 -3.38 5.57 -1.13
N GLU A 35 -3.35 6.33 -2.21
CA GLU A 35 -4.54 6.97 -2.76
C GLU A 35 -4.81 6.38 -4.13
N VAL A 36 -6.07 6.09 -4.41
CA VAL A 36 -6.50 5.56 -5.71
C VAL A 36 -7.83 6.22 -6.07
N ALA A 37 -8.25 6.06 -7.32
CA ALA A 37 -9.57 6.55 -7.73
C ALA A 37 -10.64 5.86 -6.88
N ASP A 38 -11.71 6.58 -6.54
CA ASP A 38 -12.78 6.04 -5.72
C ASP A 38 -13.34 4.73 -6.27
N GLU A 39 -13.46 4.66 -7.58
CA GLU A 39 -13.97 3.45 -8.23
C GLU A 39 -13.03 2.26 -8.14
N ASP A 40 -11.75 2.50 -7.82
CA ASP A 40 -10.77 1.44 -7.68
C ASP A 40 -10.57 0.97 -6.24
N LYS A 41 -11.11 1.69 -5.26
CA LYS A 41 -10.91 1.34 -3.85
C LYS A 41 -11.33 -0.09 -3.53
N GLY A 42 -12.46 -0.53 -4.09
CA GLY A 42 -12.93 -1.89 -3.86
C GLY A 42 -11.95 -2.94 -4.35
N LYS A 43 -11.31 -2.70 -5.49
CA LYS A 43 -10.32 -3.63 -6.04
C LYS A 43 -9.05 -3.68 -5.19
N ILE A 44 -8.64 -2.51 -4.70
CA ILE A 44 -7.41 -2.41 -3.90
C ILE A 44 -7.60 -3.05 -2.54
N ILE A 45 -8.78 -2.88 -1.94
CA ILE A 45 -9.08 -3.51 -0.65
C ILE A 45 -9.32 -5.00 -0.85
N GLY A 46 -10.05 -5.35 -1.91
CA GLY A 46 -10.36 -6.72 -2.25
C GLY A 46 -11.51 -7.27 -1.42
N ARG A 47 -11.97 -8.46 -1.79
CA ARG A 47 -13.07 -9.11 -1.09
C ARG A 47 -12.64 -9.40 0.35
N GLU A 48 -13.43 -8.92 1.30
CA GLU A 48 -13.17 -9.08 2.72
C GLU A 48 -11.81 -8.52 3.15
N GLY A 49 -11.30 -7.55 2.39
CA GLY A 49 -10.03 -6.91 2.70
C GLY A 49 -8.80 -7.74 2.39
N ARG A 50 -8.95 -8.80 1.62
CA ARG A 50 -7.85 -9.76 1.38
C ARG A 50 -6.68 -9.17 0.62
N VAL A 51 -6.94 -8.30 -0.36
CA VAL A 51 -5.85 -7.68 -1.14
C VAL A 51 -5.07 -6.72 -0.25
N ALA A 52 -5.78 -5.88 0.50
CA ALA A 52 -5.13 -4.95 1.42
C ALA A 52 -4.32 -5.70 2.48
N GLN A 53 -4.87 -6.80 2.98
CA GLN A 53 -4.19 -7.62 3.97
C GLN A 53 -2.91 -8.24 3.40
N ALA A 54 -2.97 -8.74 2.17
CA ALA A 54 -1.80 -9.30 1.51
C ALA A 54 -0.70 -8.23 1.33
N MET A 55 -1.08 -7.02 0.95
CA MET A 55 -0.12 -5.93 0.82
C MET A 55 0.53 -5.61 2.16
N ARG A 56 -0.26 -5.61 3.24
CA ARG A 56 0.27 -5.33 4.58
C ARG A 56 1.27 -6.41 5.01
N ILE A 57 0.99 -7.66 4.68
CA ILE A 57 1.92 -8.75 5.01
C ILE A 57 3.24 -8.59 4.25
N LEU A 58 3.16 -8.29 2.95
CA LEU A 58 4.36 -8.07 2.14
C LEU A 58 5.18 -6.91 2.65
N LEU A 59 4.53 -5.82 3.05
CA LEU A 59 5.21 -4.67 3.61
C LEU A 59 5.91 -5.01 4.92
N ARG A 60 5.25 -5.80 5.76
CA ARG A 60 5.84 -6.23 7.03
C ARG A 60 7.11 -7.02 6.80
N VAL A 61 7.08 -7.95 5.85
CA VAL A 61 8.26 -8.74 5.51
C VAL A 61 9.39 -7.86 5.00
N ALA A 62 9.07 -6.93 4.09
CA ALA A 62 10.08 -6.02 3.54
C ALA A 62 10.67 -5.13 4.63
N ALA A 63 9.83 -4.64 5.53
CA ALA A 63 10.29 -3.77 6.62
C ALA A 63 11.21 -4.51 7.58
N VAL A 64 10.87 -5.75 7.92
CA VAL A 64 11.71 -6.56 8.81
C VAL A 64 13.09 -6.76 8.20
N LYS A 65 13.15 -7.02 6.90
CA LYS A 65 14.44 -7.18 6.21
C LYS A 65 15.28 -5.91 6.25
N GLU A 66 14.64 -4.75 6.30
CA GLU A 66 15.35 -3.48 6.37
C GLU A 66 15.54 -2.98 7.80
N GLY A 67 15.13 -3.76 8.78
CA GLY A 67 15.27 -3.41 10.19
C GLY A 67 14.36 -2.28 10.63
N THR A 68 13.20 -2.15 10.02
CA THR A 68 12.25 -1.09 10.35
C THR A 68 10.84 -1.65 10.43
N ARG A 69 9.85 -0.77 10.62
CA ARG A 69 8.44 -1.11 10.65
C ARG A 69 7.72 -0.28 9.59
N ALA A 70 6.70 -0.86 8.99
CA ALA A 70 5.92 -0.15 7.99
C ALA A 70 4.44 -0.50 8.14
N THR A 71 3.59 0.49 7.95
CA THR A 71 2.14 0.31 7.94
C THR A 71 1.59 0.87 6.64
N LEU A 72 0.43 0.37 6.23
CA LEU A 72 -0.25 0.81 5.02
C LEU A 72 -1.59 1.42 5.38
N GLU A 73 -1.82 2.64 4.88
CA GLU A 73 -3.12 3.30 5.00
C GLU A 73 -3.68 3.48 3.60
N ILE A 74 -4.93 3.06 3.40
CA ILE A 74 -5.63 3.26 2.13
C ILE A 74 -6.63 4.40 2.35
N VAL A 75 -6.43 5.47 1.60
CA VAL A 75 -7.21 6.70 1.76
C VAL A 75 -8.41 6.74 0.81
#